data_f9c850e065dba94bcdcefd0b5c352d2e
#
_entry.id   f9c850e065dba94bcdcefd0b5c352d2e
#
_cell.length_a   1.000
_cell.length_b   1.000
_cell.length_c   1.000
_cell.angle_alpha   90.00
_cell.angle_beta   90.00
_cell.angle_gamma   90.00
#
_symmetry.space_group_name_H-M   'P 1'
#
loop_
_entity.id
_entity.type
_entity.pdbx_description
1 polymer ?
#
loop_
_entity_poly.entity_id
_entity_poly.type
_entity_poly.pdbx_seq_one_letter_code
_entity_poly.pdbx_strand_id
1 'polypeptide(L)'
;GSEAPVVPMGVAALSNMGALSKRNDSPETASRPFDATRDGFVLGEGAGVVVVESLEHALARGATPLAEILGGALTADAFHISAPEPTGRGQTRAMTSALRNSEIAPDEVDYIVAHGTATALNDVTETRAIKAAYGAHAYKVAISSPKSMIGHLVGAAGIASALAAIGSIRDGVIPPTANLH
;
A
#
# COMPACT_ATOMS: atom_id res chain seq x y z
N GLY A 1 9.76 6.83 -7.60
CA GLY A 1 8.55 6.60 -8.41
C GLY A 1 7.84 7.90 -8.73
N SER A 2 7.25 7.98 -9.93
CA SER A 2 6.46 9.13 -10.36
C SER A 2 5.34 8.67 -11.29
N GLU A 3 4.19 9.31 -11.22
CA GLU A 3 3.07 9.03 -12.11
C GLU A 3 2.15 10.25 -12.22
N ALA A 4 1.65 10.52 -13.44
CA ALA A 4 0.66 11.56 -13.73
C ALA A 4 -0.42 10.99 -14.67
N PRO A 5 -1.30 10.09 -14.18
CA PRO A 5 -2.23 9.32 -14.99
C PRO A 5 -3.58 10.03 -15.20
N VAL A 6 -3.81 11.20 -14.60
CA VAL A 6 -5.09 11.92 -14.68
C VAL A 6 -5.19 12.64 -16.04
N VAL A 7 -5.23 11.83 -17.08
CA VAL A 7 -5.43 12.27 -18.47
C VAL A 7 -6.63 11.53 -19.06
N PRO A 8 -7.32 12.09 -20.08
CA PRO A 8 -8.53 11.47 -20.62
C PRO A 8 -8.40 9.99 -20.98
N MET A 9 -7.28 9.61 -21.59
CA MET A 9 -6.99 8.21 -21.95
C MET A 9 -6.86 7.31 -20.70
N GLY A 10 -6.12 7.76 -19.68
CA GLY A 10 -5.91 7.02 -18.44
C GLY A 10 -7.23 6.80 -17.69
N VAL A 11 -8.00 7.86 -17.53
CA VAL A 11 -9.32 7.79 -16.87
C VAL A 11 -10.27 6.89 -17.65
N ALA A 12 -10.33 7.00 -18.98
CA ALA A 12 -11.19 6.16 -19.81
C ALA A 12 -10.80 4.66 -19.70
N ALA A 13 -9.52 4.34 -19.75
CA ALA A 13 -9.04 2.96 -19.63
C ALA A 13 -9.41 2.34 -18.28
N LEU A 14 -9.12 3.03 -17.19
CA LEU A 14 -9.40 2.55 -15.83
C LEU A 14 -10.91 2.52 -15.52
N SER A 15 -11.69 3.44 -16.10
CA SER A 15 -13.14 3.42 -16.02
C SER A 15 -13.71 2.19 -16.74
N ASN A 16 -13.21 1.87 -17.94
CA ASN A 16 -13.62 0.68 -18.69
C ASN A 16 -13.25 -0.63 -17.97
N MET A 17 -12.19 -0.64 -17.17
CA MET A 17 -11.85 -1.77 -16.30
C MET A 17 -12.81 -1.92 -15.11
N GLY A 18 -13.68 -0.94 -14.85
CA GLY A 18 -14.51 -0.91 -13.65
C GLY A 18 -13.73 -0.74 -12.34
N ALA A 19 -12.52 -0.14 -12.43
CA ALA A 19 -11.62 -0.01 -11.29
C ALA A 19 -11.80 1.31 -10.51
N LEU A 20 -12.35 2.34 -11.16
CA LEU A 20 -12.57 3.66 -10.54
C LEU A 20 -13.88 3.72 -9.76
N SER A 21 -13.84 4.45 -8.65
CA SER A 21 -15.06 4.82 -7.91
C SER A 21 -15.99 5.66 -8.80
N LYS A 22 -17.28 5.44 -8.64
CA LYS A 22 -18.35 6.20 -9.33
C LYS A 22 -19.03 7.22 -8.42
N ARG A 23 -18.50 7.44 -7.22
CA ARG A 23 -19.07 8.34 -6.20
C ARG A 23 -18.78 9.82 -6.52
N ASN A 24 -19.35 10.31 -7.62
CA ASN A 24 -19.16 11.70 -8.06
C ASN A 24 -20.03 12.72 -7.31
N ASP A 25 -21.10 12.25 -6.63
CA ASP A 25 -22.01 13.12 -5.86
C ASP A 25 -21.41 13.49 -4.47
N SER A 26 -20.39 12.76 -4.02
CA SER A 26 -19.65 13.03 -2.77
C SER A 26 -18.19 12.64 -2.92
N PRO A 27 -17.42 13.36 -3.74
CA PRO A 27 -16.05 12.98 -4.12
C PRO A 27 -15.09 12.95 -2.94
N GLU A 28 -15.31 13.76 -1.91
CA GLU A 28 -14.50 13.77 -0.67
C GLU A 28 -14.59 12.46 0.13
N THR A 29 -15.63 11.65 -0.10
CA THR A 29 -15.82 10.35 0.55
C THR A 29 -15.61 9.17 -0.41
N ALA A 30 -15.15 9.43 -1.63
CA ALA A 30 -15.01 8.40 -2.67
C ALA A 30 -13.86 7.43 -2.37
N SER A 31 -12.69 7.93 -1.97
CA SER A 31 -11.57 7.07 -1.57
C SER A 31 -11.81 6.54 -0.16
N ARG A 32 -12.17 5.25 -0.07
CA ARG A 32 -12.56 4.60 1.19
C ARG A 32 -12.05 3.16 1.31
N PRO A 33 -10.73 2.97 1.37
CA PRO A 33 -10.13 1.63 1.50
C PRO A 33 -10.72 0.86 2.68
N PHE A 34 -10.99 -0.43 2.45
CA PHE A 34 -11.56 -1.39 3.41
C PHE A 34 -12.99 -1.13 3.89
N ASP A 35 -13.58 0.02 3.56
CA ASP A 35 -14.98 0.32 3.91
C ASP A 35 -15.95 -0.63 3.19
N ALA A 36 -17.06 -0.95 3.84
CA ALA A 36 -18.08 -1.86 3.30
C ALA A 36 -18.74 -1.33 2.03
N THR A 37 -18.81 0.00 1.89
CA THR A 37 -19.46 0.68 0.75
C THR A 37 -18.49 1.17 -0.33
N ARG A 38 -17.23 0.70 -0.30
CA ARG A 38 -16.23 1.01 -1.33
C ARG A 38 -16.65 0.49 -2.69
N ASP A 39 -16.33 1.22 -3.74
CA ASP A 39 -16.77 0.91 -5.12
C ASP A 39 -15.67 1.05 -6.17
N GLY A 40 -14.45 1.32 -5.76
CA GLY A 40 -13.29 1.51 -6.64
C GLY A 40 -12.32 2.53 -6.09
N PHE A 41 -11.18 2.71 -6.74
CA PHE A 41 -10.20 3.69 -6.29
C PHE A 41 -10.43 5.07 -6.92
N VAL A 42 -9.89 6.09 -6.26
CA VAL A 42 -9.75 7.43 -6.79
C VAL A 42 -8.34 7.58 -7.34
N LEU A 43 -8.20 8.07 -8.56
CA LEU A 43 -6.91 8.28 -9.19
C LEU A 43 -6.19 9.48 -8.57
N GLY A 44 -4.91 9.33 -8.29
CA GLY A 44 -4.04 10.39 -7.79
C GLY A 44 -2.79 10.52 -8.65
N GLU A 45 -2.08 11.62 -8.50
CA GLU A 45 -0.82 11.91 -9.16
C GLU A 45 0.24 12.27 -8.14
N GLY A 46 1.48 11.98 -8.45
CA GLY A 46 2.58 12.38 -7.57
C GLY A 46 3.92 11.78 -7.97
N ALA A 47 4.91 12.20 -7.24
CA ALA A 47 6.28 11.70 -7.36
C ALA A 47 6.95 11.67 -5.98
N GLY A 48 7.88 10.74 -5.83
CA GLY A 48 8.73 10.67 -4.65
C GLY A 48 10.07 10.04 -5.00
N VAL A 49 11.10 10.49 -4.28
CA VAL A 49 12.47 9.98 -4.40
C VAL A 49 13.02 9.77 -3.00
N VAL A 50 13.66 8.63 -2.79
CA VAL A 50 14.45 8.36 -1.59
C VAL A 50 15.88 8.03 -2.01
N VAL A 51 16.84 8.46 -1.21
CA VAL A 51 18.26 8.08 -1.37
C VAL A 51 18.48 6.81 -0.57
N VAL A 52 18.92 5.76 -1.24
CA VAL A 52 19.24 4.47 -0.62
C VAL A 52 20.75 4.29 -0.65
N GLU A 53 21.34 4.05 0.51
CA GLU A 53 22.80 3.92 0.69
C GLU A 53 23.09 2.73 1.62
N SER A 54 24.30 2.20 1.56
CA SER A 54 24.74 1.34 2.66
C SER A 54 24.86 2.16 3.94
N LEU A 55 24.59 1.55 5.09
CA LEU A 55 24.69 2.21 6.39
C LEU A 55 26.10 2.78 6.60
N GLU A 56 27.13 2.01 6.24
CA GLU A 56 28.53 2.42 6.31
C GLU A 56 28.78 3.72 5.53
N HIS A 57 28.31 3.81 4.28
CA HIS A 57 28.49 4.99 3.46
C HIS A 57 27.74 6.20 4.03
N ALA A 58 26.50 6.01 4.47
CA ALA A 58 25.71 7.09 5.08
C ALA A 58 26.39 7.67 6.32
N LEU A 59 26.88 6.81 7.21
CA LEU A 59 27.60 7.24 8.42
C LEU A 59 28.93 7.91 8.11
N ALA A 60 29.70 7.40 7.13
CA ALA A 60 31.00 7.97 6.75
C ALA A 60 30.89 9.41 6.24
N ARG A 61 29.78 9.78 5.61
CA ARG A 61 29.50 11.16 5.16
C ARG A 61 28.74 12.02 6.17
N GLY A 62 28.50 11.51 7.39
CA GLY A 62 27.80 12.23 8.45
C GLY A 62 26.27 12.33 8.25
N ALA A 63 25.67 11.47 7.43
CA ALA A 63 24.21 11.44 7.27
C ALA A 63 23.53 10.79 8.47
N THR A 64 22.29 11.23 8.74
CA THR A 64 21.40 10.56 9.69
C THR A 64 20.44 9.68 8.91
N PRO A 65 20.51 8.33 9.00
CA PRO A 65 19.55 7.46 8.38
C PRO A 65 18.15 7.72 8.95
N LEU A 66 17.14 7.76 8.07
CA LEU A 66 15.74 7.96 8.48
C LEU A 66 15.05 6.64 8.80
N ALA A 67 15.44 5.58 8.11
CA ALA A 67 14.94 4.22 8.29
C ALA A 67 15.94 3.23 7.69
N GLU A 68 15.82 1.97 8.04
CA GLU A 68 16.57 0.86 7.45
C GLU A 68 15.65 -0.02 6.62
N ILE A 69 16.13 -0.49 5.46
CA ILE A 69 15.44 -1.48 4.64
C ILE A 69 16.01 -2.85 5.01
N LEU A 70 15.26 -3.61 5.79
CA LEU A 70 15.69 -4.93 6.27
C LEU A 70 15.58 -6.00 5.20
N GLY A 71 14.57 -5.94 4.35
CA GLY A 71 14.36 -6.92 3.31
C GLY A 71 13.11 -6.65 2.47
N GLY A 72 12.82 -7.56 1.57
CA GLY A 72 11.66 -7.46 0.71
C GLY A 72 11.40 -8.76 -0.06
N ALA A 73 10.30 -8.81 -0.78
CA ALA A 73 9.96 -9.92 -1.66
C ALA A 73 9.10 -9.47 -2.83
N LEU A 74 9.23 -10.18 -3.94
CA LEU A 74 8.44 -9.98 -5.15
C LEU A 74 7.73 -11.28 -5.49
N THR A 75 6.45 -11.17 -5.83
CA THR A 75 5.63 -12.30 -6.30
C THR A 75 4.74 -11.85 -7.44
N ALA A 76 4.25 -12.83 -8.21
CA ALA A 76 3.24 -12.61 -9.22
C ALA A 76 2.12 -13.65 -9.04
N ASP A 77 0.88 -13.21 -9.19
CA ASP A 77 -0.28 -14.11 -9.10
C ASP A 77 -0.37 -15.06 -10.31
N ALA A 78 -0.02 -14.57 -11.51
CA ALA A 78 -0.17 -15.29 -12.78
C ALA A 78 -1.60 -15.86 -12.96
N PHE A 79 -2.60 -15.14 -12.49
CA PHE A 79 -4.01 -15.57 -12.43
C PHE A 79 -4.85 -14.87 -13.50
N HIS A 80 -4.83 -13.55 -13.53
CA HIS A 80 -5.65 -12.72 -14.40
C HIS A 80 -4.91 -11.43 -14.75
N ILE A 81 -5.27 -10.80 -15.89
CA ILE A 81 -4.58 -9.60 -16.37
C ILE A 81 -4.72 -8.39 -15.42
N SER A 82 -5.80 -8.30 -14.65
CA SER A 82 -6.06 -7.16 -13.76
C SER A 82 -6.63 -7.53 -12.38
N ALA A 83 -7.28 -8.70 -12.24
CA ALA A 83 -7.87 -9.13 -10.98
C ALA A 83 -6.85 -9.87 -10.10
N PRO A 84 -6.81 -9.61 -8.79
CA PRO A 84 -5.99 -10.38 -7.86
C PRO A 84 -6.49 -11.83 -7.77
N GLU A 85 -5.58 -12.75 -7.46
CA GLU A 85 -5.94 -14.15 -7.18
C GLU A 85 -6.80 -14.20 -5.91
N PRO A 86 -8.03 -14.78 -5.95
CA PRO A 86 -9.05 -14.60 -4.90
C PRO A 86 -8.66 -15.09 -3.51
N THR A 87 -7.72 -16.05 -3.39
CA THR A 87 -7.25 -16.56 -2.09
C THR A 87 -6.20 -15.67 -1.45
N GLY A 88 -5.61 -14.73 -2.21
CA GLY A 88 -4.51 -13.88 -1.74
C GLY A 88 -3.17 -14.59 -1.58
N ARG A 89 -3.01 -15.75 -2.22
CA ARG A 89 -1.79 -16.57 -2.10
C ARG A 89 -0.52 -15.81 -2.52
N GLY A 90 -0.59 -15.04 -3.62
CA GLY A 90 0.54 -14.23 -4.07
C GLY A 90 0.93 -13.17 -3.05
N GLN A 91 -0.04 -12.42 -2.53
CA GLN A 91 0.16 -11.41 -1.50
C GLN A 91 0.68 -12.04 -0.18
N THR A 92 0.10 -13.17 0.26
CA THR A 92 0.58 -13.91 1.43
C THR A 92 2.04 -14.32 1.28
N ARG A 93 2.41 -14.88 0.11
CA ARG A 93 3.80 -15.26 -0.18
C ARG A 93 4.74 -14.07 -0.18
N ALA A 94 4.33 -12.92 -0.70
CA ALA A 94 5.13 -11.69 -0.66
C ALA A 94 5.43 -11.28 0.77
N MET A 95 4.40 -11.20 1.62
CA MET A 95 4.55 -10.83 3.03
C MET A 95 5.41 -11.83 3.82
N THR A 96 5.11 -13.12 3.75
CA THR A 96 5.87 -14.15 4.46
C THR A 96 7.32 -14.26 3.99
N SER A 97 7.57 -14.04 2.69
CA SER A 97 8.94 -14.01 2.17
C SER A 97 9.68 -12.74 2.56
N ALA A 98 9.00 -11.60 2.63
CA ALA A 98 9.59 -10.36 3.12
C ALA A 98 10.00 -10.49 4.59
N LEU A 99 9.12 -10.99 5.46
CA LEU A 99 9.43 -11.27 6.87
C LEU A 99 10.65 -12.19 7.02
N ARG A 100 10.65 -13.30 6.28
CA ARG A 100 11.78 -14.23 6.31
C ARG A 100 13.09 -13.60 5.83
N ASN A 101 13.05 -12.82 4.75
CA ASN A 101 14.25 -12.18 4.19
C ASN A 101 14.76 -11.04 5.09
N SER A 102 13.89 -10.47 5.92
CA SER A 102 14.21 -9.45 6.92
C SER A 102 14.62 -10.05 8.27
N GLU A 103 14.48 -11.36 8.44
CA GLU A 103 14.77 -12.08 9.70
C GLU A 103 13.95 -11.57 10.89
N ILE A 104 12.70 -11.09 10.63
CA ILE A 104 11.78 -10.63 11.68
C ILE A 104 10.54 -11.52 11.78
N ALA A 105 10.04 -11.68 13.00
CA ALA A 105 8.80 -12.40 13.25
C ALA A 105 7.57 -11.53 12.94
N PRO A 106 6.41 -12.13 12.61
CA PRO A 106 5.19 -11.35 12.35
C PRO A 106 4.79 -10.40 13.47
N ASP A 107 5.03 -10.77 14.73
CA ASP A 107 4.67 -10.01 15.93
C ASP A 107 5.64 -8.84 16.25
N GLU A 108 6.73 -8.73 15.52
CA GLU A 108 7.64 -7.59 15.56
C GLU A 108 7.24 -6.46 14.60
N VAL A 109 6.18 -6.65 13.80
CA VAL A 109 5.68 -5.62 12.87
C VAL A 109 4.63 -4.77 13.56
N ASP A 110 4.90 -3.49 13.73
CA ASP A 110 4.01 -2.53 14.37
C ASP A 110 2.99 -1.91 13.41
N TYR A 111 3.35 -1.78 12.13
CA TYR A 111 2.51 -1.08 11.16
C TYR A 111 2.62 -1.68 9.75
N ILE A 112 1.48 -1.81 9.10
CA ILE A 112 1.35 -2.18 7.69
C ILE A 112 0.76 -1.01 6.91
N VAL A 113 1.53 -0.42 6.01
CA VAL A 113 0.98 0.50 4.99
C VAL A 113 0.38 -0.37 3.89
N ALA A 114 -0.94 -0.55 3.95
CA ALA A 114 -1.65 -1.45 3.06
C ALA A 114 -1.69 -0.93 1.61
N HIS A 115 -1.81 -1.83 0.67
CA HIS A 115 -2.16 -1.47 -0.70
C HIS A 115 -3.51 -0.78 -0.75
N GLY A 116 -4.55 -1.33 -0.11
CA GLY A 116 -5.80 -0.69 0.23
C GLY A 116 -6.32 0.27 -0.83
N THR A 117 -6.80 -0.25 -1.94
CA THR A 117 -7.18 0.55 -3.11
C THR A 117 -8.64 0.99 -3.09
N ALA A 118 -9.43 0.54 -2.15
CA ALA A 118 -10.89 0.69 -2.13
C ALA A 118 -11.62 -0.08 -3.23
N THR A 119 -10.95 -1.02 -3.90
CA THR A 119 -11.62 -1.90 -4.86
C THR A 119 -12.30 -3.08 -4.16
N ALA A 120 -13.38 -3.58 -4.74
CA ALA A 120 -14.13 -4.68 -4.17
C ALA A 120 -13.27 -5.94 -3.96
N LEU A 121 -12.39 -6.25 -4.92
CA LEU A 121 -11.58 -7.46 -4.91
C LEU A 121 -10.31 -7.33 -4.07
N ASN A 122 -9.52 -6.24 -4.27
CA ASN A 122 -8.23 -6.12 -3.60
C ASN A 122 -8.37 -6.12 -2.07
N ASP A 123 -9.24 -5.29 -1.53
CA ASP A 123 -9.27 -5.07 -0.08
C ASP A 123 -9.68 -6.33 0.71
N VAL A 124 -10.59 -7.13 0.13
CA VAL A 124 -10.93 -8.45 0.70
C VAL A 124 -9.75 -9.42 0.61
N THR A 125 -9.10 -9.46 -0.55
CA THR A 125 -7.99 -10.37 -0.81
C THR A 125 -6.79 -10.03 0.05
N GLU A 126 -6.46 -8.74 0.15
CA GLU A 126 -5.38 -8.24 1.00
C GLU A 126 -5.63 -8.51 2.48
N THR A 127 -6.87 -8.31 2.95
CA THR A 127 -7.27 -8.64 4.33
C THR A 127 -7.05 -10.13 4.62
N ARG A 128 -7.42 -11.02 3.69
CA ARG A 128 -7.15 -12.46 3.82
C ARG A 128 -5.66 -12.76 3.87
N ALA A 129 -4.89 -12.13 2.99
CA ALA A 129 -3.46 -12.33 2.90
C ALA A 129 -2.73 -11.86 4.18
N ILE A 130 -3.11 -10.71 4.74
CA ILE A 130 -2.58 -10.22 6.01
C ILE A 130 -2.89 -11.21 7.13
N LYS A 131 -4.13 -11.67 7.24
CA LYS A 131 -4.50 -12.67 8.25
C LYS A 131 -3.72 -13.99 8.09
N ALA A 132 -3.49 -14.42 6.87
CA ALA A 132 -2.73 -15.64 6.59
C ALA A 132 -1.22 -15.48 6.89
N ALA A 133 -0.64 -14.30 6.63
CA ALA A 133 0.77 -14.04 6.85
C ALA A 133 1.12 -13.76 8.31
N TYR A 134 0.25 -13.04 9.03
CA TYR A 134 0.51 -12.55 10.39
C TYR A 134 -0.22 -13.35 11.48
N GLY A 135 -1.14 -14.26 11.11
CA GLY A 135 -1.86 -15.08 12.08
C GLY A 135 -2.61 -14.26 13.14
N ALA A 136 -2.41 -14.58 14.40
CA ALA A 136 -3.06 -13.87 15.51
C ALA A 136 -2.62 -12.39 15.62
N HIS A 137 -1.40 -12.07 15.15
CA HIS A 137 -0.90 -10.69 15.16
C HIS A 137 -1.63 -9.77 14.18
N ALA A 138 -2.25 -10.31 13.12
CA ALA A 138 -3.08 -9.54 12.20
C ALA A 138 -4.23 -8.74 12.87
N TYR A 139 -4.61 -9.11 14.08
CA TYR A 139 -5.63 -8.41 14.88
C TYR A 139 -5.06 -7.39 15.87
N LYS A 140 -3.73 -7.22 15.89
CA LYS A 140 -3.02 -6.31 16.81
C LYS A 140 -2.22 -5.26 16.04
N VAL A 141 -1.65 -5.64 14.89
CA VAL A 141 -0.84 -4.75 14.06
C VAL A 141 -1.70 -3.59 13.53
N ALA A 142 -1.14 -2.38 13.57
CA ALA A 142 -1.81 -1.22 12.98
C ALA A 142 -1.79 -1.34 11.44
N ILE A 143 -2.92 -1.05 10.81
CA ILE A 143 -3.05 -1.12 9.34
C ILE A 143 -3.76 0.14 8.85
N SER A 144 -3.19 0.82 7.88
CA SER A 144 -3.88 1.92 7.20
C SER A 144 -3.49 2.04 5.74
N SER A 145 -4.33 2.73 4.96
CA SER A 145 -4.04 3.05 3.57
C SER A 145 -4.08 4.57 3.34
N PRO A 146 -2.92 5.19 3.09
CA PRO A 146 -2.84 6.61 2.73
C PRO A 146 -3.61 6.97 1.45
N LYS A 147 -3.94 5.97 0.61
CA LYS A 147 -4.77 6.18 -0.59
C LYS A 147 -6.14 6.76 -0.28
N SER A 148 -6.62 6.62 0.95
CA SER A 148 -7.85 7.29 1.40
C SER A 148 -7.77 8.82 1.34
N MET A 149 -6.54 9.37 1.44
CA MET A 149 -6.28 10.81 1.51
C MET A 149 -5.66 11.38 0.22
N ILE A 150 -4.85 10.58 -0.47
CA ILE A 150 -4.08 11.04 -1.64
C ILE A 150 -4.50 10.37 -2.95
N GLY A 151 -5.41 9.41 -2.92
CA GLY A 151 -5.76 8.60 -4.08
C GLY A 151 -4.70 7.54 -4.42
N HIS A 152 -4.92 6.83 -5.50
CA HIS A 152 -4.01 5.80 -6.00
C HIS A 152 -3.08 6.41 -7.05
N LEU A 153 -1.81 6.57 -6.71
CA LEU A 153 -0.79 7.17 -7.55
C LEU A 153 -0.14 6.19 -8.54
N VAL A 154 -0.76 5.04 -8.78
CA VAL A 154 -0.30 4.00 -9.73
C VAL A 154 1.19 3.70 -9.54
N GLY A 155 2.06 4.11 -10.48
CA GLY A 155 3.51 3.87 -10.40
C GLY A 155 4.23 4.64 -9.30
N ALA A 156 3.63 5.70 -8.75
CA ALA A 156 4.15 6.42 -7.59
C ALA A 156 3.58 5.94 -6.25
N ALA A 157 2.60 5.00 -6.24
CA ALA A 157 1.95 4.57 -5.01
C ALA A 157 2.93 3.92 -4.01
N GLY A 158 3.89 3.14 -4.50
CA GLY A 158 4.90 2.48 -3.66
C GLY A 158 5.78 3.47 -2.92
N ILE A 159 6.26 4.51 -3.60
CA ILE A 159 7.08 5.53 -2.95
C ILE A 159 6.27 6.37 -1.96
N ALA A 160 5.01 6.67 -2.25
CA ALA A 160 4.13 7.36 -1.31
C ALA A 160 3.90 6.54 -0.04
N SER A 161 3.69 5.22 -0.17
CA SER A 161 3.58 4.30 0.97
C SER A 161 4.86 4.25 1.79
N ALA A 162 6.03 4.17 1.13
CA ALA A 162 7.33 4.18 1.81
C ALA A 162 7.55 5.49 2.58
N LEU A 163 7.22 6.63 1.99
CA LEU A 163 7.31 7.94 2.66
C LEU A 163 6.37 8.05 3.85
N ALA A 164 5.16 7.48 3.76
CA ALA A 164 4.22 7.40 4.89
C ALA A 164 4.80 6.55 6.03
N ALA A 165 5.41 5.41 5.72
CA ALA A 165 6.07 4.56 6.72
C ALA A 165 7.26 5.27 7.39
N ILE A 166 8.14 5.91 6.60
CA ILE A 166 9.27 6.69 7.12
C ILE A 166 8.79 7.84 8.00
N GLY A 167 7.74 8.56 7.58
CA GLY A 167 7.12 9.60 8.37
C GLY A 167 6.57 9.07 9.69
N SER A 168 5.93 7.90 9.68
CA SER A 168 5.41 7.25 10.89
C SER A 168 6.52 6.87 11.87
N ILE A 169 7.66 6.36 11.38
CA ILE A 169 8.85 6.07 12.20
C ILE A 169 9.38 7.36 12.83
N ARG A 170 9.54 8.41 12.03
CA ARG A 170 10.12 9.69 12.49
C ARG A 170 9.23 10.40 13.51
N ASP A 171 7.93 10.45 13.27
CA ASP A 171 7.00 11.31 13.99
C ASP A 171 6.21 10.54 15.07
N GLY A 172 6.30 9.20 15.11
CA GLY A 172 5.54 8.35 16.03
C GLY A 172 4.02 8.38 15.78
N VAL A 173 3.59 8.71 14.56
CA VAL A 173 2.18 8.86 14.19
C VAL A 173 1.87 8.03 12.94
N ILE A 174 0.86 7.19 13.04
CA ILE A 174 0.33 6.41 11.91
C ILE A 174 -0.81 7.19 11.25
N PRO A 175 -0.73 7.48 9.93
CA PRO A 175 -1.81 8.15 9.24
C PRO A 175 -3.07 7.25 9.19
N PRO A 176 -4.27 7.80 9.38
CA PRO A 176 -5.51 7.02 9.37
C PRO A 176 -5.89 6.56 7.96
N THR A 177 -6.81 5.60 7.89
CA THR A 177 -7.63 5.39 6.68
C THR A 177 -8.86 6.28 6.77
N ALA A 178 -8.89 7.36 6.00
CA ALA A 178 -10.04 8.25 5.94
C ALA A 178 -11.26 7.50 5.34
N ASN A 179 -12.47 7.94 5.73
CA ASN A 179 -13.74 7.40 5.22
C ASN A 179 -13.98 5.90 5.50
N LEU A 180 -13.28 5.29 6.43
CA LEU A 180 -13.54 3.95 6.93
C LEU A 180 -14.50 4.03 8.12
N HIS A 181 -15.69 3.36 8.02
CA HIS A 181 -16.75 3.37 9.04
C HIS A 181 -17.17 1.97 9.43
#